data_c620022178b133a4a3c7bc5015acb0b5
#
_entry.id   c620022178b133a4a3c7bc5015acb0b5
#
_cell.length_a   1.000
_cell.length_b   1.000
_cell.length_c   1.000
_cell.angle_alpha   90.00
_cell.angle_beta   90.00
_cell.angle_gamma   90.00
#
_symmetry.space_group_name_H-M   'P 1'
#
loop_
_entity.id
_entity.type
_entity.pdbx_description
1 polymer ?
#
loop_
_entity_poly.entity_id
_entity_poly.type
_entity_poly.pdbx_seq_one_letter_code
_entity_poly.pdbx_strand_id
1 'polypeptide(L)'
;MEAYKGYKEFTGNASEINEYMENIQPDDFCVNEYLIINNTDTGAESEMRWDGKNFVGLKLPPQKFIKGKNALQRCAIDMLTNPSITICAILGGYGAGKTYLCFKAALYNVLEKERQSKILGVREVVGEGRSVGYLPGSIEDKTDPFFMPLIQQLDGGEFEFESLKQRGVIESNIPYFMKGTTYPDTIVVCDESEDMTEKQIKLI
;
A
#
# COMPACT_ATOMS: atom_id res chain seq x y z
N MET A 1 16.97 -20.64 -1.98
CA MET A 1 15.53 -20.40 -2.10
C MET A 1 15.36 -18.92 -2.42
N GLU A 2 14.78 -18.57 -3.54
CA GLU A 2 14.54 -17.15 -3.87
C GLU A 2 13.48 -16.59 -2.90
N ALA A 3 13.68 -15.36 -2.42
CA ALA A 3 12.74 -14.76 -1.49
C ALA A 3 11.40 -14.47 -2.20
N TYR A 4 10.29 -14.73 -1.53
CA TYR A 4 8.95 -14.39 -2.05
C TYR A 4 8.82 -12.89 -2.28
N LYS A 5 8.44 -12.51 -3.49
CA LYS A 5 8.33 -11.10 -3.93
C LYS A 5 6.88 -10.61 -4.09
N GLY A 6 5.89 -11.50 -3.97
CA GLY A 6 4.49 -11.18 -4.25
C GLY A 6 4.14 -11.16 -5.73
N TYR A 7 5.10 -11.36 -6.62
CA TYR A 7 4.89 -11.45 -8.05
C TYR A 7 5.95 -12.30 -8.74
N LYS A 8 5.58 -12.81 -9.93
CA LYS A 8 6.49 -13.43 -10.90
C LYS A 8 6.44 -12.68 -12.21
N GLU A 9 7.53 -12.70 -12.96
CA GLU A 9 7.63 -12.10 -14.27
C GLU A 9 7.97 -13.17 -15.31
N PHE A 10 7.32 -13.10 -16.47
CA PHE A 10 7.64 -13.91 -17.62
C PHE A 10 7.79 -13.00 -18.85
N THR A 11 8.85 -13.21 -19.61
CA THR A 11 9.13 -12.47 -20.85
C THR A 11 9.32 -13.48 -21.97
N GLY A 12 8.56 -13.33 -23.05
CA GLY A 12 8.64 -14.23 -24.21
C GLY A 12 7.76 -13.76 -25.36
N ASN A 13 7.86 -14.49 -26.49
CA ASN A 13 6.97 -14.30 -27.62
C ASN A 13 5.59 -14.96 -27.35
N ALA A 14 4.64 -14.78 -28.27
CA ALA A 14 3.28 -15.29 -28.09
C ALA A 14 3.21 -16.82 -27.89
N SER A 15 4.08 -17.59 -28.58
CA SER A 15 4.13 -19.06 -28.46
C SER A 15 4.68 -19.48 -27.10
N GLU A 16 5.75 -18.85 -26.64
CA GLU A 16 6.38 -19.10 -25.34
C GLU A 16 5.45 -18.74 -24.18
N ILE A 17 4.70 -17.63 -24.31
CA ILE A 17 3.70 -17.22 -23.33
C ILE A 17 2.58 -18.26 -23.23
N ASN A 18 2.07 -18.75 -24.36
CA ASN A 18 1.02 -19.79 -24.36
C ASN A 18 1.54 -21.08 -23.71
N GLU A 19 2.73 -21.55 -24.07
CA GLU A 19 3.35 -22.72 -23.46
C GLU A 19 3.56 -22.54 -21.96
N TYR A 20 4.04 -21.37 -21.50
CA TYR A 20 4.19 -21.07 -20.11
C TYR A 20 2.84 -21.14 -19.36
N MET A 21 1.80 -20.50 -19.90
CA MET A 21 0.46 -20.45 -19.29
C MET A 21 -0.19 -21.86 -19.21
N GLU A 22 0.00 -22.69 -20.21
CA GLU A 22 -0.52 -24.07 -20.23
C GLU A 22 0.18 -25.00 -19.21
N ASN A 23 1.43 -24.70 -18.88
CA ASN A 23 2.23 -25.52 -17.96
C ASN A 23 2.14 -25.06 -16.48
N ILE A 24 1.50 -23.92 -16.19
CA ILE A 24 1.31 -23.43 -14.81
C ILE A 24 0.48 -24.44 -14.01
N GLN A 25 1.00 -24.80 -12.84
CA GLN A 25 0.27 -25.59 -11.86
C GLN A 25 -0.32 -24.68 -10.76
N PRO A 26 -1.46 -25.07 -10.14
CA PRO A 26 -2.07 -24.26 -9.07
C PRO A 26 -1.13 -23.94 -7.92
N ASP A 27 -0.19 -24.84 -7.61
CA ASP A 27 0.77 -24.69 -6.51
C ASP A 27 1.96 -23.79 -6.86
N ASP A 28 2.08 -23.37 -8.11
CA ASP A 28 3.14 -22.43 -8.52
C ASP A 28 2.93 -21.02 -8.01
N PHE A 29 1.69 -20.67 -7.61
CA PHE A 29 1.35 -19.33 -7.16
C PHE A 29 0.66 -19.33 -5.79
N CYS A 30 1.06 -18.39 -4.96
CA CYS A 30 0.32 -18.09 -3.74
C CYS A 30 -0.95 -17.28 -4.07
N VAL A 31 -1.99 -17.41 -3.24
CA VAL A 31 -3.20 -16.58 -3.38
C VAL A 31 -2.83 -15.10 -3.28
N ASN A 32 -3.33 -14.30 -4.20
CA ASN A 32 -3.01 -12.88 -4.40
C ASN A 32 -1.59 -12.59 -4.92
N GLU A 33 -0.86 -13.59 -5.38
CA GLU A 33 0.39 -13.38 -6.12
C GLU A 33 0.08 -12.90 -7.54
N TYR A 34 0.93 -12.01 -8.05
CA TYR A 34 0.77 -11.44 -9.39
C TYR A 34 1.67 -12.13 -10.41
N LEU A 35 1.19 -12.20 -11.65
CA LEU A 35 1.98 -12.56 -12.81
C LEU A 35 2.03 -11.36 -13.77
N ILE A 36 3.24 -10.94 -14.12
CA ILE A 36 3.51 -9.89 -15.09
C ILE A 36 4.07 -10.55 -16.32
N ILE A 37 3.42 -10.36 -17.47
CA ILE A 37 3.84 -10.92 -18.75
C ILE A 37 4.30 -9.80 -19.67
N ASN A 38 5.52 -9.92 -20.18
CA ASN A 38 6.11 -9.04 -21.17
C ASN A 38 6.16 -9.77 -22.51
N ASN A 39 5.30 -9.37 -23.45
CA ASN A 39 5.26 -9.95 -24.80
C ASN A 39 6.31 -9.28 -25.70
N THR A 40 7.30 -10.05 -26.15
CA THR A 40 8.40 -9.55 -26.98
C THR A 40 8.00 -9.24 -28.42
N ASP A 41 6.92 -9.86 -28.94
CA ASP A 41 6.45 -9.59 -30.30
C ASP A 41 5.75 -8.24 -30.42
N THR A 42 5.03 -7.84 -29.37
CA THR A 42 4.19 -6.64 -29.36
C THR A 42 4.74 -5.53 -28.48
N GLY A 43 5.67 -5.84 -27.57
CA GLY A 43 6.12 -4.94 -26.51
C GLY A 43 5.04 -4.67 -25.45
N ALA A 44 3.93 -5.42 -25.46
CA ALA A 44 2.85 -5.24 -24.50
C ALA A 44 3.19 -5.88 -23.15
N GLU A 45 2.86 -5.16 -22.09
CA GLU A 45 2.91 -5.63 -20.70
C GLU A 45 1.49 -5.89 -20.20
N SER A 46 1.27 -7.02 -19.55
CA SER A 46 -0.02 -7.38 -18.95
C SER A 46 0.16 -7.94 -17.55
N GLU A 47 -0.74 -7.58 -16.66
CA GLU A 47 -0.73 -8.02 -15.26
C GLU A 47 -2.01 -8.78 -14.92
N MET A 48 -1.84 -9.83 -14.14
CA MET A 48 -2.94 -10.62 -13.61
C MET A 48 -2.63 -11.09 -12.19
N ARG A 49 -3.66 -11.34 -11.42
CA ARG A 49 -3.57 -11.81 -10.04
C ARG A 49 -4.14 -13.22 -9.93
N TRP A 50 -3.43 -14.09 -9.22
CA TRP A 50 -3.92 -15.41 -8.87
C TRP A 50 -4.93 -15.33 -7.72
N ASP A 51 -6.18 -15.73 -7.93
CA ASP A 51 -7.22 -15.70 -6.91
C ASP A 51 -7.32 -17.00 -6.08
N GLY A 52 -6.42 -17.95 -6.34
CA GLY A 52 -6.41 -19.28 -5.75
C GLY A 52 -7.02 -20.35 -6.66
N LYS A 53 -7.61 -19.97 -7.81
CA LYS A 53 -8.19 -20.86 -8.80
C LYS A 53 -7.84 -20.44 -10.22
N ASN A 54 -7.88 -19.15 -10.51
CA ASN A 54 -7.68 -18.60 -11.84
C ASN A 54 -6.86 -17.30 -11.77
N PHE A 55 -6.23 -16.97 -12.89
CA PHE A 55 -5.71 -15.62 -13.09
C PHE A 55 -6.85 -14.67 -13.45
N VAL A 56 -6.94 -13.59 -12.70
CA VAL A 56 -7.93 -12.53 -12.89
C VAL A 56 -7.24 -11.22 -13.24
N GLY A 57 -7.84 -10.43 -14.13
CA GLY A 57 -7.33 -9.09 -14.45
C GLY A 57 -7.40 -8.14 -13.24
N LEU A 58 -6.51 -7.16 -13.20
CA LEU A 58 -6.47 -6.15 -12.15
C LEU A 58 -7.76 -5.30 -12.14
N LYS A 59 -8.24 -4.98 -10.93
CA LYS A 59 -9.38 -4.09 -10.70
C LYS A 59 -8.87 -2.74 -10.21
N LEU A 60 -8.50 -1.87 -11.15
CA LEU A 60 -7.92 -0.58 -10.82
C LEU A 60 -9.00 0.51 -10.65
N PRO A 61 -8.81 1.42 -9.68
CA PRO A 61 -9.60 2.65 -9.59
C PRO A 61 -9.48 3.50 -10.85
N PRO A 62 -10.43 4.42 -11.10
CA PRO A 62 -10.27 5.41 -12.17
C PRO A 62 -8.98 6.22 -11.99
N GLN A 63 -8.23 6.44 -13.09
CA GLN A 63 -6.91 7.08 -13.07
C GLN A 63 -6.90 8.50 -12.48
N LYS A 64 -8.06 9.16 -12.40
CA LYS A 64 -8.20 10.46 -11.73
C LYS A 64 -7.96 10.39 -10.23
N PHE A 65 -8.18 9.24 -9.58
CA PHE A 65 -7.95 9.06 -8.14
C PHE A 65 -6.55 8.57 -7.86
N ILE A 66 -6.10 7.53 -8.59
CA ILE A 66 -4.78 6.94 -8.41
C ILE A 66 -4.32 6.30 -9.72
N LYS A 67 -3.07 6.57 -10.11
CA LYS A 67 -2.47 6.05 -11.33
C LYS A 67 -1.15 5.35 -11.06
N GLY A 68 -1.06 4.08 -11.42
CA GLY A 68 0.21 3.35 -11.46
C GLY A 68 1.01 3.69 -12.71
N LYS A 69 2.30 3.99 -12.54
CA LYS A 69 3.22 4.35 -13.63
C LYS A 69 3.87 3.13 -14.28
N ASN A 70 3.89 2.00 -13.61
CA ASN A 70 4.45 0.73 -14.08
C ASN A 70 3.63 -0.45 -13.55
N ALA A 71 3.92 -1.67 -14.01
CA ALA A 71 3.22 -2.90 -13.63
C ALA A 71 3.17 -3.10 -12.12
N LEU A 72 4.29 -2.99 -11.42
CA LEU A 72 4.37 -3.20 -9.98
C LEU A 72 3.48 -2.22 -9.20
N GLN A 73 3.44 -0.95 -9.61
CA GLN A 73 2.55 0.03 -9.01
C GLN A 73 1.08 -0.29 -9.31
N ARG A 74 0.74 -0.79 -10.51
CA ARG A 74 -0.63 -1.22 -10.83
C ARG A 74 -1.04 -2.44 -10.00
N CYS A 75 -0.16 -3.44 -9.85
CA CYS A 75 -0.37 -4.57 -8.94
C CYS A 75 -0.59 -4.11 -7.49
N ALA A 76 0.25 -3.19 -6.99
CA ALA A 76 0.10 -2.63 -5.65
C ALA A 76 -1.24 -1.90 -5.47
N ILE A 77 -1.70 -1.13 -6.47
CA ILE A 77 -3.00 -0.46 -6.43
C ILE A 77 -4.14 -1.48 -6.37
N ASP A 78 -4.13 -2.52 -7.21
CA ASP A 78 -5.13 -3.60 -7.18
C ASP A 78 -5.18 -4.25 -5.79
N MET A 79 -4.03 -4.57 -5.21
CA MET A 79 -3.93 -5.17 -3.88
C MET A 79 -4.49 -4.24 -2.79
N LEU A 80 -4.06 -2.98 -2.74
CA LEU A 80 -4.46 -1.99 -1.73
C LEU A 80 -5.93 -1.59 -1.82
N THR A 81 -6.56 -1.75 -2.98
CA THR A 81 -7.97 -1.41 -3.19
C THR A 81 -8.89 -2.64 -3.24
N ASN A 82 -8.35 -3.84 -3.05
CA ASN A 82 -9.11 -5.09 -3.02
C ASN A 82 -9.69 -5.32 -1.61
N PRO A 83 -11.03 -5.35 -1.46
CA PRO A 83 -11.66 -5.53 -0.14
C PRO A 83 -11.43 -6.91 0.50
N SER A 84 -10.99 -7.89 -0.30
CA SER A 84 -10.71 -9.24 0.20
C SER A 84 -9.32 -9.38 0.82
N ILE A 85 -8.46 -8.36 0.66
CA ILE A 85 -7.09 -8.36 1.19
C ILE A 85 -7.04 -7.43 2.39
N THR A 86 -6.83 -7.99 3.56
CA THR A 86 -6.87 -7.24 4.83
C THR A 86 -5.50 -6.72 5.27
N ILE A 87 -4.43 -7.39 4.86
CA ILE A 87 -3.05 -6.99 5.19
C ILE A 87 -2.23 -6.95 3.90
N CYS A 88 -1.61 -5.81 3.64
CA CYS A 88 -0.76 -5.58 2.49
C CYS A 88 0.63 -5.11 2.95
N ALA A 89 1.69 -5.72 2.43
CA ALA A 89 3.07 -5.26 2.62
C ALA A 89 3.63 -4.76 1.29
N ILE A 90 4.08 -3.51 1.25
CA ILE A 90 4.68 -2.88 0.07
C ILE A 90 6.19 -2.71 0.31
N LEU A 91 6.97 -3.47 -0.43
CA LEU A 91 8.43 -3.41 -0.38
C LEU A 91 8.97 -2.72 -1.65
N GLY A 92 10.05 -1.97 -1.50
CA GLY A 92 10.68 -1.30 -2.64
C GLY A 92 11.68 -0.23 -2.20
N GLY A 93 12.54 0.18 -3.11
CA GLY A 93 13.53 1.21 -2.87
C GLY A 93 12.97 2.59 -2.59
N TYR A 94 13.84 3.51 -2.20
CA TYR A 94 13.48 4.92 -2.01
C TYR A 94 12.94 5.53 -3.32
N GLY A 95 11.92 6.38 -3.21
CA GLY A 95 11.30 7.03 -4.36
C GLY A 95 10.39 6.13 -5.21
N ALA A 96 10.19 4.85 -4.85
CA ALA A 96 9.30 3.94 -5.58
C ALA A 96 7.80 4.31 -5.48
N GLY A 97 7.44 5.26 -4.60
CA GLY A 97 6.07 5.73 -4.41
C GLY A 97 5.25 4.93 -3.40
N LYS A 98 5.87 4.14 -2.52
CA LYS A 98 5.20 3.31 -1.51
C LYS A 98 4.19 4.10 -0.68
N THR A 99 4.67 5.10 0.05
CA THR A 99 3.86 5.97 0.92
C THR A 99 2.72 6.63 0.14
N TYR A 100 3.03 7.17 -1.05
CA TYR A 100 2.03 7.77 -1.94
C TYR A 100 0.91 6.78 -2.30
N LEU A 101 1.26 5.56 -2.76
CA LEU A 101 0.28 4.55 -3.17
C LEU A 101 -0.59 4.12 -1.99
N CYS A 102 0.01 3.86 -0.82
CA CYS A 102 -0.70 3.45 0.39
C CYS A 102 -1.75 4.50 0.81
N PHE A 103 -1.35 5.78 0.92
CA PHE A 103 -2.28 6.83 1.33
C PHE A 103 -3.33 7.16 0.27
N LYS A 104 -2.97 7.21 -1.02
CA LYS A 104 -3.95 7.43 -2.09
C LYS A 104 -4.98 6.29 -2.19
N ALA A 105 -4.55 5.05 -2.00
CA ALA A 105 -5.47 3.91 -1.96
C ALA A 105 -6.37 3.97 -0.70
N ALA A 106 -5.82 4.36 0.45
CA ALA A 106 -6.60 4.54 1.68
C ALA A 106 -7.65 5.65 1.50
N LEU A 107 -7.29 6.82 0.96
CA LEU A 107 -8.23 7.89 0.64
C LEU A 107 -9.33 7.42 -0.32
N TYR A 108 -8.97 6.69 -1.37
CA TYR A 108 -9.95 6.14 -2.31
C TYR A 108 -10.93 5.18 -1.62
N ASN A 109 -10.43 4.29 -0.75
CA ASN A 109 -11.28 3.36 0.00
C ASN A 109 -12.22 4.08 0.97
N VAL A 110 -11.75 5.14 1.66
CA VAL A 110 -12.52 5.89 2.67
C VAL A 110 -13.47 6.90 2.00
N LEU A 111 -12.98 7.76 1.11
CA LEU A 111 -13.76 8.88 0.59
C LEU A 111 -14.65 8.51 -0.61
N GLU A 112 -14.19 7.57 -1.46
CA GLU A 112 -14.91 7.24 -2.70
C GLU A 112 -15.68 5.93 -2.60
N LYS A 113 -15.19 4.99 -1.79
CA LYS A 113 -15.82 3.67 -1.63
C LYS A 113 -16.57 3.52 -0.32
N GLU A 114 -16.33 4.41 0.63
CA GLU A 114 -16.96 4.40 1.97
C GLU A 114 -16.86 3.02 2.64
N ARG A 115 -15.71 2.33 2.43
CA ARG A 115 -15.47 0.99 2.96
C ARG A 115 -15.05 1.02 4.41
N GLN A 116 -14.29 2.04 4.78
CA GLN A 116 -13.89 2.37 6.13
C GLN A 116 -14.15 3.86 6.35
N SER A 117 -14.26 4.27 7.61
CA SER A 117 -14.53 5.66 7.97
C SER A 117 -13.28 6.49 8.23
N LYS A 118 -12.15 5.83 8.51
CA LYS A 118 -10.92 6.49 8.97
C LYS A 118 -9.66 5.93 8.34
N ILE A 119 -8.64 6.79 8.32
CA ILE A 119 -7.24 6.47 8.00
C ILE A 119 -6.40 6.80 9.21
N LEU A 120 -5.68 5.82 9.75
CA LEU A 120 -4.69 6.01 10.79
C LEU A 120 -3.29 5.85 10.20
N GLY A 121 -2.55 6.94 10.12
CA GLY A 121 -1.13 6.92 9.78
C GLY A 121 -0.29 6.57 11.00
N VAL A 122 0.55 5.56 10.88
CA VAL A 122 1.45 5.11 11.95
C VAL A 122 2.88 5.15 11.45
N ARG A 123 3.76 5.80 12.19
CA ARG A 123 5.20 5.82 11.92
C ARG A 123 5.97 5.83 13.22
N GLU A 124 7.10 5.12 13.25
CA GLU A 124 8.05 5.25 14.36
C GLU A 124 8.80 6.58 14.25
N VAL A 125 8.90 7.30 15.34
CA VAL A 125 9.69 8.53 15.39
C VAL A 125 11.10 8.18 15.85
N VAL A 126 11.99 7.96 14.90
CA VAL A 126 13.41 7.72 15.17
C VAL A 126 14.06 9.06 15.50
N GLY A 127 14.27 9.32 16.79
CA GLY A 127 15.06 10.46 17.23
C GLY A 127 16.56 10.14 17.18
N GLU A 128 17.35 10.94 16.51
CA GLU A 128 18.81 10.86 16.60
C GLU A 128 19.25 11.03 18.09
N GLY A 129 19.33 9.90 18.82
CA GLY A 129 19.91 9.82 20.16
C GLY A 129 19.08 10.33 21.34
N ARG A 130 17.78 10.70 21.17
CA ARG A 130 16.90 11.12 22.28
C ARG A 130 15.49 10.55 22.13
N SER A 131 14.89 10.10 23.24
CA SER A 131 13.52 9.61 23.25
C SER A 131 12.51 10.69 22.83
N VAL A 132 11.47 10.32 22.09
CA VAL A 132 10.39 11.20 21.60
C VAL A 132 9.73 12.05 22.71
N GLY A 133 9.84 11.64 23.97
CA GLY A 133 9.32 12.37 25.13
C GLY A 133 9.92 13.77 25.33
N TYR A 134 11.01 14.10 24.65
CA TYR A 134 11.72 15.38 24.82
C TYR A 134 11.38 16.45 23.77
N LEU A 135 10.61 16.11 22.74
CA LEU A 135 10.15 17.09 21.75
C LEU A 135 8.88 17.79 22.28
N PRO A 136 8.87 19.14 22.42
CA PRO A 136 7.67 19.87 22.79
C PRO A 136 6.61 19.75 21.68
N GLY A 137 5.33 19.76 22.06
CA GLY A 137 4.19 19.65 21.14
C GLY A 137 3.35 18.39 21.35
N SER A 138 2.17 18.37 20.74
CA SER A 138 1.28 17.21 20.72
C SER A 138 1.87 16.05 19.93
N ILE A 139 1.25 14.86 19.99
CA ILE A 139 1.65 13.73 19.13
C ILE A 139 1.43 14.11 17.67
N GLU A 140 0.33 14.79 17.39
CA GLU A 140 -0.02 15.27 16.05
C GLU A 140 1.05 16.20 15.49
N ASP A 141 1.51 17.20 16.27
CA ASP A 141 2.60 18.10 15.85
C ASP A 141 3.89 17.34 15.47
N LYS A 142 4.11 16.17 16.05
CA LYS A 142 5.30 15.35 15.81
C LYS A 142 5.12 14.40 14.61
N THR A 143 3.89 14.03 14.30
CA THR A 143 3.57 13.05 13.26
C THR A 143 3.05 13.69 11.98
N ASP A 144 2.50 14.90 12.02
CA ASP A 144 1.99 15.61 10.84
C ASP A 144 3.02 15.80 9.71
N PRO A 145 4.32 16.06 9.98
CA PRO A 145 5.32 16.12 8.92
C PRO A 145 5.42 14.84 8.07
N PHE A 146 5.02 13.69 8.60
CA PHE A 146 5.02 12.42 7.86
C PHE A 146 3.93 12.37 6.80
N PHE A 147 2.89 13.19 6.93
CA PHE A 147 1.83 13.32 5.94
C PHE A 147 2.16 14.29 4.79
N MET A 148 3.31 14.97 4.81
CA MET A 148 3.68 15.90 3.73
C MET A 148 3.59 15.29 2.33
N PRO A 149 3.99 14.01 2.09
CA PRO A 149 3.82 13.39 0.78
C PRO A 149 2.35 13.23 0.39
N LEU A 150 1.45 13.03 1.36
CA LEU A 150 0.01 12.98 1.14
C LEU A 150 -0.57 14.36 0.88
N ILE A 151 -0.21 15.35 1.71
CA ILE A 151 -0.68 16.73 1.60
C ILE A 151 -0.40 17.29 0.20
N GLN A 152 0.78 17.05 -0.34
CA GLN A 152 1.16 17.44 -1.70
C GLN A 152 0.32 16.81 -2.81
N GLN A 153 -0.43 15.76 -2.51
CA GLN A 153 -1.26 15.01 -3.46
C GLN A 153 -2.77 15.26 -3.27
N LEU A 154 -3.15 16.01 -2.26
CA LEU A 154 -4.52 16.49 -2.09
C LEU A 154 -4.74 17.71 -2.98
N ASP A 155 -5.89 17.80 -3.64
CA ASP A 155 -6.21 18.92 -4.53
C ASP A 155 -6.30 20.25 -3.76
N GLY A 156 -6.80 20.22 -2.51
CA GLY A 156 -6.85 21.34 -1.58
C GLY A 156 -5.62 21.49 -0.68
N GLY A 157 -4.57 20.67 -0.88
CA GLY A 157 -3.33 20.74 -0.11
C GLY A 157 -3.53 20.68 1.41
N GLU A 158 -2.84 21.54 2.14
CA GLU A 158 -2.94 21.62 3.61
C GLU A 158 -4.35 21.89 4.11
N PHE A 159 -5.11 22.72 3.41
CA PHE A 159 -6.48 23.05 3.82
C PHE A 159 -7.40 21.83 3.80
N GLU A 160 -7.30 21.01 2.76
CA GLU A 160 -8.06 19.76 2.68
C GLU A 160 -7.60 18.77 3.74
N PHE A 161 -6.31 18.65 3.98
CA PHE A 161 -5.74 17.79 5.02
C PHE A 161 -6.26 18.16 6.40
N GLU A 162 -6.20 19.45 6.77
CA GLU A 162 -6.73 19.94 8.04
C GLU A 162 -8.23 19.71 8.19
N SER A 163 -8.99 19.89 7.11
CA SER A 163 -10.42 19.56 7.09
C SER A 163 -10.68 18.08 7.35
N LEU A 164 -9.91 17.17 6.75
CA LEU A 164 -10.02 15.73 6.95
C LEU A 164 -9.64 15.34 8.39
N LYS A 165 -8.62 15.97 8.97
CA LYS A 165 -8.26 15.80 10.39
C LYS A 165 -9.39 16.26 11.32
N GLN A 166 -9.90 17.48 11.14
CA GLN A 166 -11.00 18.02 11.97
C GLN A 166 -12.26 17.16 11.91
N ARG A 167 -12.51 16.51 10.77
CA ARG A 167 -13.62 15.55 10.60
C ARG A 167 -13.31 14.17 11.19
N GLY A 168 -12.10 13.93 11.70
CA GLY A 168 -11.68 12.65 12.22
C GLY A 168 -11.52 11.55 11.13
N VAL A 169 -11.37 11.95 9.86
CA VAL A 169 -11.13 11.02 8.74
C VAL A 169 -9.66 10.60 8.68
N ILE A 170 -8.75 11.50 9.03
CA ILE A 170 -7.32 11.21 9.11
C ILE A 170 -6.86 11.43 10.54
N GLU A 171 -6.20 10.44 11.10
CA GLU A 171 -5.56 10.48 12.41
C GLU A 171 -4.11 10.02 12.27
N SER A 172 -3.24 10.46 13.16
CA SER A 172 -1.85 10.01 13.24
C SER A 172 -1.52 9.46 14.62
N ASN A 173 -0.66 8.46 14.66
CA ASN A 173 -0.22 7.88 15.93
C ASN A 173 1.19 7.31 15.82
N ILE A 174 1.79 7.01 16.96
CA ILE A 174 3.04 6.25 17.06
C ILE A 174 2.76 4.88 17.68
N PRO A 175 3.54 3.83 17.37
CA PRO A 175 3.27 2.48 17.86
C PRO A 175 3.14 2.38 19.37
N TYR A 176 3.89 3.20 20.10
CA TYR A 176 3.88 3.19 21.56
C TYR A 176 2.49 3.44 22.17
N PHE A 177 1.68 4.32 21.57
CA PHE A 177 0.35 4.69 22.08
C PHE A 177 -0.78 3.81 21.54
N MET A 178 -0.47 2.88 20.63
CA MET A 178 -1.47 1.97 20.09
C MET A 178 -1.81 0.81 21.02
N LYS A 179 -0.98 0.56 22.02
CA LYS A 179 -1.13 -0.56 22.94
C LYS A 179 -2.46 -0.52 23.67
N GLY A 180 -3.26 -1.58 23.49
CA GLY A 180 -4.56 -1.72 24.16
C GLY A 180 -5.69 -0.89 23.55
N THR A 181 -5.46 -0.24 22.41
CA THR A 181 -6.48 0.50 21.66
C THR A 181 -7.01 -0.33 20.52
N THR A 182 -8.31 -0.28 20.29
CA THR A 182 -8.97 -0.89 19.13
C THR A 182 -9.35 0.20 18.15
N TYR A 183 -9.08 -0.02 16.86
CA TYR A 183 -9.37 0.91 15.77
C TYR A 183 -10.44 0.31 14.84
N PRO A 184 -11.72 0.40 15.21
CA PRO A 184 -12.80 -0.13 14.37
C PRO A 184 -12.91 0.69 13.09
N ASP A 185 -13.29 0.05 12.00
CA ASP A 185 -13.59 0.68 10.72
C ASP A 185 -12.49 1.63 10.19
N THR A 186 -11.23 1.23 10.40
CA THR A 186 -10.05 2.06 10.16
C THR A 186 -9.06 1.36 9.23
N ILE A 187 -8.53 2.08 8.23
CA ILE A 187 -7.35 1.66 7.49
C ILE A 187 -6.12 2.14 8.24
N VAL A 188 -5.27 1.22 8.65
CA VAL A 188 -3.98 1.54 9.26
C VAL A 188 -2.90 1.53 8.20
N VAL A 189 -2.19 2.64 8.04
CA VAL A 189 -1.05 2.78 7.13
C VAL A 189 0.22 2.93 7.96
N CYS A 190 1.02 1.85 8.02
CA CYS A 190 2.33 1.86 8.67
C CYS A 190 3.39 2.28 7.67
N ASP A 191 3.90 3.50 7.79
CA ASP A 191 4.98 4.01 6.96
C ASP A 191 6.33 3.78 7.64
N GLU A 192 7.39 3.53 6.84
CA GLU A 192 8.75 3.19 7.30
C GLU A 192 8.73 2.09 8.37
N SER A 193 7.95 1.02 8.10
CA SER A 193 7.78 -0.08 9.07
C SER A 193 9.07 -0.85 9.35
N GLU A 194 10.12 -0.69 8.55
CA GLU A 194 11.47 -1.19 8.80
C GLU A 194 12.15 -0.59 10.04
N ASP A 195 11.72 0.61 10.45
CA ASP A 195 12.20 1.26 11.66
C ASP A 195 11.50 0.73 12.93
N MET A 196 10.41 -0.03 12.75
CA MET A 196 9.65 -0.59 13.86
C MET A 196 10.25 -1.91 14.35
N THR A 197 10.24 -2.11 15.66
CA THR A 197 10.58 -3.41 16.25
C THR A 197 9.46 -4.42 16.01
N GLU A 198 9.82 -5.71 16.04
CA GLU A 198 8.81 -6.80 15.93
C GLU A 198 7.69 -6.68 16.99
N LYS A 199 8.02 -6.18 18.19
CA LYS A 199 7.03 -5.95 19.24
C LYS A 199 6.05 -4.83 18.87
N GLN A 200 6.52 -3.78 18.23
CA GLN A 200 5.68 -2.66 17.77
C GLN A 200 4.77 -3.08 16.61
N ILE A 201 5.30 -3.83 15.65
CA ILE A 201 4.49 -4.38 14.54
C ILE A 201 3.37 -5.30 15.08
N LYS A 202 3.63 -6.07 16.13
CA LYS A 202 2.62 -6.93 16.76
C LYS A 202 1.55 -6.16 17.57
N LEU A 203 1.73 -4.87 17.79
CA LEU A 203 0.73 -4.02 18.48
C LEU A 203 -0.28 -3.40 17.51
N ILE A 204 0.06 -3.38 16.23
CA ILE A 204 -0.77 -2.89 15.12
C ILE A 204 -1.62 -4.02 14.58
#